data_9f403a399dadf9bbb3e6399e7eb85441
#
_entry.id   9f403a399dadf9bbb3e6399e7eb85441
#
_cell.length_a   1.000
_cell.length_b   1.000
_cell.length_c   1.000
_cell.angle_alpha   90.00
_cell.angle_beta   90.00
_cell.angle_gamma   90.00
#
_symmetry.space_group_name_H-M   'P 1'
#
loop_
_entity.id
_entity.type
_entity.pdbx_description
1 polymer ?
#
loop_
_entity_poly.entity_id
_entity_poly.type
_entity_poly.pdbx_seq_one_letter_code
_entity_poly.pdbx_strand_id
1 'polypeptide(L)'
;MKGILWFNMKENTLEKQVAYKLSDVITIFKNMILENGIDNFLDNLDLCVYTIDFVEEASNDTICYMDDYPEVDDNDQEIYTDFVTENKLVMFYSGEQFEDVISNTLNQKFDATIEEFIFALNYYRDNDNFADFMG
;
A
#
# COMPACT_ATOMS: atom_id res chain seq x y z
N MET A 1 3.99 25.24 -17.59
CA MET A 1 4.11 23.93 -17.03
C MET A 1 3.14 23.66 -15.89
N LYS A 2 2.03 24.30 -15.94
CA LYS A 2 1.00 24.08 -14.91
C LYS A 2 0.53 22.64 -14.91
N GLY A 3 0.45 22.03 -16.10
CA GLY A 3 0.01 20.65 -16.18
C GLY A 3 0.91 19.69 -15.44
N ILE A 4 2.22 19.95 -15.49
CA ILE A 4 3.18 19.08 -14.82
C ILE A 4 3.03 19.21 -13.31
N LEU A 5 2.93 20.42 -12.80
CA LEU A 5 2.78 20.65 -11.37
C LEU A 5 1.50 20.02 -10.85
N TRP A 6 0.42 20.24 -11.57
CA TRP A 6 -0.86 19.64 -11.21
C TRP A 6 -0.79 18.11 -11.25
N PHE A 7 -0.12 17.58 -12.24
CA PHE A 7 0.06 16.15 -12.42
C PHE A 7 0.83 15.54 -11.25
N ASN A 8 1.89 16.22 -10.80
CA ASN A 8 2.67 15.72 -9.66
C ASN A 8 1.84 15.67 -8.39
N MET A 9 0.97 16.62 -8.20
CA MET A 9 0.08 16.59 -7.03
C MET A 9 -0.85 15.39 -7.10
N LYS A 10 -1.32 15.05 -8.28
CA LYS A 10 -2.19 13.89 -8.44
C LYS A 10 -1.43 12.59 -8.23
N GLU A 11 -0.17 12.55 -8.62
CA GLU A 11 0.64 11.35 -8.46
C GLU A 11 0.90 10.99 -7.01
N ASN A 12 0.79 11.96 -6.10
CA ASN A 12 1.01 11.71 -4.69
C ASN A 12 -0.29 11.41 -3.94
N THR A 13 -1.37 11.16 -4.69
CA THR A 13 -2.67 10.89 -4.10
C THR A 13 -3.18 9.55 -4.60
N LEU A 14 -3.60 8.71 -3.66
CA LEU A 14 -4.19 7.42 -3.99
C LEU A 14 -5.72 7.57 -3.91
N GLU A 15 -6.37 7.31 -5.03
CA GLU A 15 -7.83 7.40 -5.11
C GLU A 15 -8.43 6.03 -4.86
N LYS A 16 -9.60 6.01 -4.20
CA LYS A 16 -10.30 4.76 -3.95
C LYS A 16 -10.84 4.18 -5.24
N GLN A 17 -10.86 2.85 -5.30
CA GLN A 17 -11.59 2.12 -6.33
C GLN A 17 -11.04 2.33 -7.74
N VAL A 18 -9.76 2.69 -7.82
CA VAL A 18 -9.03 2.86 -9.06
C VAL A 18 -7.92 1.82 -9.11
N ALA A 19 -7.71 1.24 -10.29
CA ALA A 19 -6.68 0.20 -10.46
C ALA A 19 -5.29 0.84 -10.53
N TYR A 20 -4.37 0.33 -9.73
CA TYR A 20 -2.97 0.74 -9.73
C TYR A 20 -2.08 -0.49 -9.83
N LYS A 21 -0.91 -0.35 -10.44
CA LYS A 21 0.13 -1.37 -10.30
C LYS A 21 0.74 -1.25 -8.92
N LEU A 22 1.14 -2.37 -8.34
CA LEU A 22 1.79 -2.34 -7.03
C LEU A 22 3.01 -1.43 -7.02
N SER A 23 3.80 -1.43 -8.09
CA SER A 23 4.96 -0.56 -8.19
C SER A 23 4.57 0.92 -8.05
N ASP A 24 3.43 1.31 -8.60
CA ASP A 24 2.95 2.70 -8.50
C ASP A 24 2.48 3.02 -7.09
N VAL A 25 1.79 2.08 -6.43
CA VAL A 25 1.36 2.26 -5.05
C VAL A 25 2.58 2.45 -4.14
N ILE A 26 3.60 1.62 -4.32
CA ILE A 26 4.83 1.73 -3.55
C ILE A 26 5.48 3.10 -3.75
N THR A 27 5.56 3.54 -5.00
CA THR A 27 6.18 4.83 -5.32
C THR A 27 5.45 5.98 -4.65
N ILE A 28 4.11 5.94 -4.67
CA ILE A 28 3.31 6.99 -4.05
C ILE A 28 3.51 6.99 -2.53
N PHE A 29 3.47 5.82 -1.88
CA PHE A 29 3.73 5.71 -0.46
C PHE A 29 5.11 6.25 -0.09
N LYS A 30 6.13 5.82 -0.85
CA LYS A 30 7.50 6.26 -0.63
C LYS A 30 7.61 7.78 -0.71
N ASN A 31 7.04 8.37 -1.75
CA ASN A 31 7.10 9.81 -1.95
C ASN A 31 6.39 10.57 -0.84
N MET A 32 5.23 10.07 -0.41
CA MET A 32 4.48 10.71 0.67
C MET A 32 5.26 10.66 1.98
N ILE A 33 5.89 9.54 2.28
CA ILE A 33 6.70 9.40 3.49
C ILE A 33 7.89 10.36 3.44
N LEU A 34 8.57 10.44 2.31
CA LEU A 34 9.75 11.30 2.18
C LEU A 34 9.41 12.78 2.24
N GLU A 35 8.25 13.17 1.72
CA GLU A 35 7.85 14.57 1.69
C GLU A 35 7.26 15.05 3.01
N ASN A 36 6.45 14.22 3.65
CA ASN A 36 5.63 14.66 4.78
C ASN A 36 6.05 14.08 6.13
N GLY A 37 6.94 13.09 6.10
CA GLY A 37 7.27 12.37 7.31
C GLY A 37 6.21 11.32 7.64
N ILE A 38 6.60 10.34 8.42
CA ILE A 38 5.74 9.21 8.76
C ILE A 38 4.51 9.65 9.53
N ASP A 39 4.69 10.54 10.51
CA ASP A 39 3.59 10.95 11.38
C ASP A 39 2.48 11.63 10.59
N ASN A 40 2.84 12.53 9.70
CA ASN A 40 1.86 13.24 8.89
C ASN A 40 1.15 12.31 7.91
N PHE A 41 1.88 11.34 7.38
CA PHE A 41 1.33 10.39 6.45
C PHE A 41 0.30 9.49 7.14
N LEU A 42 0.63 8.97 8.31
CA LEU A 42 -0.27 8.09 9.07
C LEU A 42 -1.58 8.76 9.41
N ASP A 43 -1.54 10.05 9.73
CA ASP A 43 -2.75 10.79 10.11
C ASP A 43 -3.74 10.87 8.96
N ASN A 44 -3.28 10.74 7.73
CA ASN A 44 -4.12 10.92 6.55
C ASN A 44 -4.42 9.63 5.80
N LEU A 45 -3.81 8.52 6.21
CA LEU A 45 -3.99 7.26 5.50
C LEU A 45 -4.99 6.37 6.24
N ASP A 46 -6.17 6.25 5.66
CA ASP A 46 -7.24 5.44 6.24
C ASP A 46 -7.77 4.47 5.18
N LEU A 47 -6.84 3.85 4.45
CA LEU A 47 -7.20 2.98 3.34
C LEU A 47 -6.42 1.66 3.44
N CYS A 48 -7.00 0.62 2.86
CA CYS A 48 -6.36 -0.68 2.72
C CYS A 48 -6.02 -0.94 1.26
N VAL A 49 -5.11 -1.86 1.04
CA VAL A 49 -4.71 -2.29 -0.29
C VAL A 49 -5.39 -3.63 -0.60
N TYR A 50 -6.17 -3.67 -1.67
CA TYR A 50 -6.91 -4.87 -2.08
C TYR A 50 -6.41 -5.35 -3.43
N THR A 51 -6.51 -6.67 -3.67
CA THR A 51 -6.17 -7.27 -4.97
C THR A 51 -7.34 -8.10 -5.47
N ILE A 52 -7.34 -8.43 -6.77
CA ILE A 52 -8.44 -9.16 -7.40
C ILE A 52 -8.56 -10.57 -6.83
N ASP A 53 -7.44 -11.24 -6.64
CA ASP A 53 -7.40 -12.58 -6.09
C ASP A 53 -6.37 -12.63 -4.98
N PHE A 54 -6.39 -13.73 -4.22
CA PHE A 54 -5.32 -13.98 -3.26
C PHE A 54 -3.99 -14.01 -4.01
N VAL A 55 -3.05 -13.18 -3.57
CA VAL A 55 -1.74 -13.08 -4.19
C VAL A 55 -0.74 -13.82 -3.31
N GLU A 56 -0.24 -14.95 -3.83
CA GLU A 56 0.76 -15.72 -3.12
C GLU A 56 2.10 -14.99 -3.09
N GLU A 57 2.50 -14.46 -4.25
CA GLU A 57 3.72 -13.66 -4.35
C GLU A 57 3.46 -12.46 -5.24
N ALA A 58 3.60 -11.27 -4.67
CA ALA A 58 3.33 -10.03 -5.41
C ALA A 58 4.50 -9.69 -6.33
N SER A 59 4.18 -8.99 -7.41
CA SER A 59 5.16 -8.51 -8.39
C SER A 59 4.87 -7.04 -8.70
N ASN A 60 5.74 -6.45 -9.54
CA ASN A 60 5.57 -5.06 -9.98
C ASN A 60 4.19 -4.82 -10.58
N ASP A 61 3.70 -5.80 -11.31
CA ASP A 61 2.47 -5.66 -12.10
C ASP A 61 1.21 -6.13 -11.37
N THR A 62 1.33 -6.54 -10.12
CA THR A 62 0.16 -6.91 -9.32
C THR A 62 -0.78 -5.72 -9.27
N ILE A 63 -2.06 -5.94 -9.63
CA ILE A 63 -3.05 -4.87 -9.67
C ILE A 63 -3.66 -4.69 -8.30
N CYS A 64 -3.66 -3.46 -7.82
CA CYS A 64 -4.14 -3.09 -6.50
C CYS A 64 -5.23 -2.03 -6.59
N TYR A 65 -6.14 -2.08 -5.63
CA TYR A 65 -7.18 -1.07 -5.45
C TYR A 65 -7.11 -0.59 -4.01
N MET A 66 -7.28 0.72 -3.81
CA MET A 66 -7.37 1.27 -2.47
C MET A 66 -8.84 1.41 -2.11
N ASP A 67 -9.19 1.07 -0.89
CA ASP A 67 -10.55 1.30 -0.40
C ASP A 67 -10.54 1.31 1.12
N ASP A 68 -11.68 1.65 1.70
CA ASP A 68 -11.81 1.79 3.15
C ASP A 68 -11.54 0.49 3.87
N TYR A 69 -11.16 0.61 5.13
CA TYR A 69 -11.11 -0.54 6.04
C TYR A 69 -12.52 -1.12 6.17
N PRO A 70 -12.63 -2.44 6.37
CA PRO A 70 -13.95 -3.01 6.65
C PRO A 70 -14.48 -2.51 7.97
N GLU A 71 -15.80 -2.39 8.07
CA GLU A 71 -16.45 -2.13 9.33
C GLU A 71 -16.68 -3.45 10.05
N VAL A 72 -16.90 -3.40 11.36
CA VAL A 72 -17.14 -4.60 12.15
C VAL A 72 -18.56 -4.51 12.72
N ASP A 73 -19.35 -5.57 12.50
CA ASP A 73 -20.73 -5.58 12.99
C ASP A 73 -20.79 -6.07 14.43
N ASP A 74 -22.02 -6.21 14.97
CA ASP A 74 -22.24 -6.62 16.35
C ASP A 74 -21.77 -8.03 16.63
N ASN A 75 -21.56 -8.84 15.61
CA ASN A 75 -21.08 -10.20 15.73
C ASN A 75 -19.59 -10.33 15.46
N ASP A 76 -18.87 -9.21 15.43
CA ASP A 76 -17.43 -9.16 15.14
C ASP A 76 -17.08 -9.62 13.73
N GLN A 77 -18.05 -9.56 12.81
CA GLN A 77 -17.79 -9.90 11.41
C GLN A 77 -17.40 -8.67 10.62
N GLU A 78 -16.41 -8.84 9.74
CA GLU A 78 -15.95 -7.76 8.89
C GLU A 78 -16.92 -7.54 7.73
N ILE A 79 -17.28 -6.28 7.51
CA ILE A 79 -18.17 -5.88 6.43
C ILE A 79 -17.40 -4.97 5.50
N TYR A 80 -17.07 -5.48 4.32
CA TYR A 80 -16.32 -4.74 3.33
C TYR A 80 -17.24 -3.84 2.51
N THR A 81 -16.66 -2.84 1.83
CA THR A 81 -17.45 -1.96 0.98
C THR A 81 -18.09 -2.75 -0.16
N ASP A 82 -19.13 -2.17 -0.75
CA ASP A 82 -19.80 -2.80 -1.88
C ASP A 82 -18.83 -3.03 -3.04
N PHE A 83 -17.93 -2.08 -3.27
CA PHE A 83 -16.94 -2.21 -4.34
C PHE A 83 -16.06 -3.45 -4.13
N VAL A 84 -15.56 -3.64 -2.92
CA VAL A 84 -14.72 -4.79 -2.59
C VAL A 84 -15.49 -6.09 -2.79
N THR A 85 -16.71 -6.13 -2.28
CA THR A 85 -17.55 -7.33 -2.33
C THR A 85 -17.95 -7.66 -3.76
N GLU A 86 -18.42 -6.66 -4.51
CA GLU A 86 -18.92 -6.88 -5.87
C GLU A 86 -17.81 -7.28 -6.83
N ASN A 87 -16.60 -6.78 -6.61
CA ASN A 87 -15.46 -7.11 -7.46
C ASN A 87 -14.64 -8.29 -6.92
N LYS A 88 -15.11 -8.90 -5.84
CA LYS A 88 -14.47 -10.07 -5.23
C LYS A 88 -13.01 -9.81 -4.89
N LEU A 89 -12.75 -8.64 -4.35
CA LEU A 89 -11.40 -8.25 -3.97
C LEU A 89 -11.03 -8.87 -2.63
N VAL A 90 -9.74 -9.06 -2.42
CA VAL A 90 -9.17 -9.62 -1.21
C VAL A 90 -8.19 -8.63 -0.61
N MET A 91 -8.19 -8.47 0.71
CA MET A 91 -7.24 -7.57 1.35
C MET A 91 -5.82 -8.13 1.19
N PHE A 92 -4.96 -7.33 0.60
CA PHE A 92 -3.55 -7.66 0.45
C PHE A 92 -2.78 -7.15 1.66
N TYR A 93 -3.06 -5.91 2.07
CA TYR A 93 -2.43 -5.26 3.22
C TYR A 93 -3.38 -4.23 3.81
N SER A 94 -3.37 -4.11 5.13
CA SER A 94 -3.94 -2.90 5.73
C SER A 94 -2.99 -1.73 5.39
N GLY A 95 -3.54 -0.52 5.33
CA GLY A 95 -2.72 0.64 5.01
C GLY A 95 -1.60 0.86 6.02
N GLU A 96 -1.90 0.63 7.30
CA GLU A 96 -0.90 0.79 8.36
C GLU A 96 0.27 -0.17 8.19
N GLN A 97 -0.03 -1.44 7.93
CA GLN A 97 1.03 -2.43 7.76
C GLN A 97 1.84 -2.19 6.48
N PHE A 98 1.15 -1.80 5.42
CA PHE A 98 1.84 -1.47 4.17
C PHE A 98 2.84 -0.34 4.41
N GLU A 99 2.38 0.72 5.08
CA GLU A 99 3.23 1.85 5.40
C GLU A 99 4.41 1.43 6.29
N ASP A 100 4.16 0.57 7.27
CA ASP A 100 5.21 0.09 8.16
C ASP A 100 6.31 -0.62 7.39
N VAL A 101 5.95 -1.47 6.42
CA VAL A 101 6.95 -2.18 5.62
C VAL A 101 7.74 -1.21 4.75
N ILE A 102 7.06 -0.27 4.11
CA ILE A 102 7.75 0.71 3.25
C ILE A 102 8.70 1.57 4.09
N SER A 103 8.23 2.07 5.24
CA SER A 103 9.06 2.89 6.12
C SER A 103 10.25 2.13 6.67
N ASN A 104 10.03 0.89 7.08
CA ASN A 104 11.12 0.07 7.59
C ASN A 104 12.20 -0.15 6.52
N THR A 105 11.76 -0.44 5.30
CA THR A 105 12.70 -0.65 4.19
C THR A 105 13.49 0.62 3.89
N LEU A 106 12.82 1.77 3.87
CA LEU A 106 13.49 3.05 3.65
C LEU A 106 14.49 3.36 4.76
N ASN A 107 14.15 3.04 6.01
CA ASN A 107 15.07 3.28 7.13
C ASN A 107 16.31 2.41 7.03
N GLN A 108 16.19 1.21 6.51
CA GLN A 108 17.34 0.35 6.33
C GLN A 108 18.14 0.69 5.09
N LYS A 109 17.44 1.09 4.03
CA LYS A 109 18.06 1.33 2.73
C LYS A 109 17.31 2.45 2.02
N PHE A 110 17.82 3.66 2.18
CA PHE A 110 17.16 4.87 1.67
C PHE A 110 16.93 4.80 0.15
N ASP A 111 17.85 4.18 -0.57
CA ASP A 111 17.76 4.06 -2.03
C ASP A 111 17.24 2.70 -2.47
N ALA A 112 16.41 2.06 -1.66
CA ALA A 112 15.81 0.78 -2.00
C ALA A 112 15.09 0.84 -3.35
N THR A 113 15.25 -0.21 -4.14
CA THR A 113 14.59 -0.34 -5.43
C THR A 113 13.16 -0.85 -5.25
N ILE A 114 12.36 -0.72 -6.30
CA ILE A 114 10.99 -1.28 -6.29
C ILE A 114 11.03 -2.78 -5.98
N GLU A 115 11.96 -3.50 -6.57
CA GLU A 115 12.11 -4.94 -6.32
C GLU A 115 12.39 -5.23 -4.87
N GLU A 116 13.18 -4.38 -4.22
CA GLU A 116 13.48 -4.56 -2.79
C GLU A 116 12.26 -4.29 -1.91
N PHE A 117 11.46 -3.30 -2.26
CA PHE A 117 10.20 -3.07 -1.55
C PHE A 117 9.25 -4.25 -1.72
N ILE A 118 9.15 -4.79 -2.92
CA ILE A 118 8.27 -5.93 -3.18
C ILE A 118 8.76 -7.15 -2.43
N PHE A 119 10.08 -7.38 -2.42
CA PHE A 119 10.64 -8.46 -1.60
C PHE A 119 10.27 -8.28 -0.13
N ALA A 120 10.37 -7.07 0.38
CA ALA A 120 10.05 -6.79 1.78
C ALA A 120 8.56 -7.06 2.08
N LEU A 121 7.67 -6.68 1.17
CA LEU A 121 6.25 -6.92 1.32
C LEU A 121 5.93 -8.42 1.32
N ASN A 122 6.52 -9.17 0.40
CA ASN A 122 6.31 -10.61 0.35
C ASN A 122 6.89 -11.29 1.58
N TYR A 123 8.06 -10.85 2.01
CA TYR A 123 8.73 -11.40 3.19
C TYR A 123 7.88 -11.21 4.45
N TYR A 124 7.35 -10.00 4.64
CA TYR A 124 6.55 -9.71 5.82
C TYR A 124 5.29 -10.58 5.87
N ARG A 125 4.66 -10.79 4.74
CA ARG A 125 3.46 -11.63 4.67
C ARG A 125 3.77 -13.09 5.01
N ASP A 126 4.94 -13.56 4.60
CA ASP A 126 5.32 -14.97 4.83
C ASP A 126 5.87 -15.19 6.23
N ASN A 127 6.50 -14.20 6.83
CA ASN A 127 7.27 -14.38 8.07
C ASN A 127 6.76 -13.55 9.24
N ASP A 128 5.80 -12.66 9.02
CA ASP A 128 5.27 -11.78 10.05
C ASP A 128 6.40 -10.98 10.72
N ASN A 129 7.37 -10.57 9.93
CA ASN A 129 8.54 -9.82 10.39
C ASN A 129 9.15 -9.09 9.22
N PHE A 130 9.88 -8.00 9.52
CA PHE A 130 10.52 -7.20 8.48
C PHE A 130 11.74 -7.90 7.90
N ALA A 131 11.93 -7.76 6.59
CA ALA A 131 13.14 -8.26 5.92
C ALA A 131 14.35 -7.46 6.40
N ASP A 132 15.49 -8.14 6.49
CA ASP A 132 16.74 -7.52 6.94
C ASP A 132 17.62 -7.24 5.72
N PHE A 133 17.81 -5.94 5.42
CA PHE A 133 18.66 -5.49 4.32
C PHE A 133 20.04 -5.07 4.76
N MET A 134 20.29 -5.07 6.05
CA MET A 134 21.56 -4.54 6.60
C MET A 134 22.53 -5.63 6.96
N GLY A 135 22.13 -6.83 6.83
CA GLY A 135 23.04 -7.87 7.14
C GLY A 135 22.51 -9.08 7.71
#